data_8332657b31e0ab3f78c63bd656ca8f4b
#
_entry.id   8332657b31e0ab3f78c63bd656ca8f4b
#
_cell.length_a   1.000
_cell.length_b   1.000
_cell.length_c   1.000
_cell.angle_alpha   90.00
_cell.angle_beta   90.00
_cell.angle_gamma   90.00
#
_symmetry.space_group_name_H-M   'P 1'
#
loop_
_entity.id
_entity.type
_entity.pdbx_description
1 polymer ?
#
loop_
_entity_poly.entity_id
_entity_poly.type
_entity_poly.pdbx_seq_one_letter_code
_entity_poly.pdbx_strand_id
1 'polypeptide(L)'
;MKKDLDPNKLKQLESRLAHLSKSTLNREFLSWEELSKKEPKFPDLYMPPKTGQVVVFPGKFKWALGVGGTALFATAASLLFVFFLKDSSSGTDNPSEMAKGAASPPVLFSELLGEIQTSKGNNFLLHLGETVQIALKKGDKIRPGDKILTAENGSVDLDFENKTWIRVASASLVQLTDLKKSDSSAIQTIGIEKGKVLATVGKLKKDSVFQVVSGSYSTIVRGTTFSVSVDENGKQTVSVREGSVEVKNNSQNSEESIYLESLKQVSVSSDKAESVISLGSKEEKELKALHTQVDLARENKLYEEYSRLELVRLEDGTELHGVILGQTDTHLQFEGTDGKIEIPIVKIVETEKIR
;
A
#
# COMPACT_ATOMS: atom_id res chain seq x y z
N MET A 1 -18.84 -50.67 17.15
CA MET A 1 -19.51 -50.27 18.39
C MET A 1 -19.80 -48.77 18.31
N LYS A 2 -21.04 -48.40 17.95
CA LYS A 2 -21.52 -47.01 18.05
C LYS A 2 -21.84 -46.78 19.55
N LYS A 3 -21.15 -45.81 20.16
CA LYS A 3 -21.53 -45.33 21.50
C LYS A 3 -22.73 -44.40 21.30
N ASP A 4 -23.89 -44.87 21.72
CA ASP A 4 -25.08 -44.02 21.81
C ASP A 4 -24.84 -42.95 22.86
N LEU A 5 -24.90 -41.72 22.49
CA LEU A 5 -24.83 -40.58 23.41
C LEU A 5 -26.14 -40.49 24.18
N ASP A 6 -26.01 -40.35 25.51
CA ASP A 6 -27.10 -40.18 26.46
C ASP A 6 -28.01 -39.01 26.00
N PRO A 7 -29.33 -39.24 25.82
CA PRO A 7 -30.30 -38.24 25.37
C PRO A 7 -30.34 -36.97 26.23
N ASN A 8 -30.01 -37.07 27.52
CA ASN A 8 -29.95 -35.92 28.42
C ASN A 8 -28.73 -35.06 28.19
N LYS A 9 -27.61 -35.65 27.78
CA LYS A 9 -26.41 -34.88 27.36
C LYS A 9 -26.62 -34.17 26.02
N LEU A 10 -27.40 -34.76 25.10
CA LEU A 10 -27.75 -34.12 23.84
C LEU A 10 -28.61 -32.87 24.05
N LYS A 11 -29.64 -32.97 24.88
CA LYS A 11 -30.50 -31.82 25.25
C LYS A 11 -29.73 -30.71 25.95
N GLN A 12 -28.75 -31.05 26.80
CA GLN A 12 -27.91 -30.06 27.45
C GLN A 12 -26.96 -29.38 26.48
N LEU A 13 -26.43 -30.08 25.47
CA LEU A 13 -25.62 -29.51 24.41
C LEU A 13 -26.44 -28.62 23.49
N GLU A 14 -27.66 -29.03 23.12
CA GLU A 14 -28.55 -28.23 22.31
C GLU A 14 -28.98 -26.94 23.02
N SER A 15 -29.29 -26.97 24.32
CA SER A 15 -29.62 -25.78 25.10
C SER A 15 -28.42 -24.84 25.25
N ARG A 16 -27.20 -25.35 25.39
CA ARG A 16 -25.95 -24.56 25.44
C ARG A 16 -25.62 -23.94 24.07
N LEU A 17 -25.84 -24.70 22.99
CA LEU A 17 -25.68 -24.18 21.61
C LEU A 17 -26.72 -23.10 21.28
N ALA A 18 -27.98 -23.28 21.72
CA ALA A 18 -29.02 -22.28 21.57
C ALA A 18 -28.73 -20.98 22.38
N HIS A 19 -28.15 -21.13 23.57
CA HIS A 19 -27.71 -19.98 24.38
C HIS A 19 -26.49 -19.26 23.78
N LEU A 20 -25.53 -19.99 23.23
CA LEU A 20 -24.38 -19.43 22.53
C LEU A 20 -24.78 -18.75 21.23
N SER A 21 -25.74 -19.33 20.48
CA SER A 21 -26.24 -18.69 19.26
C SER A 21 -27.00 -17.39 19.54
N LYS A 22 -27.77 -17.33 20.64
CA LYS A 22 -28.46 -16.09 21.05
C LYS A 22 -27.51 -15.04 21.60
N SER A 23 -26.43 -15.40 22.30
CA SER A 23 -25.48 -14.43 22.84
C SER A 23 -24.49 -13.89 21.80
N THR A 24 -24.23 -14.63 20.71
CA THR A 24 -23.42 -14.17 19.58
C THR A 24 -24.22 -13.43 18.51
N LEU A 25 -25.55 -13.66 18.42
CA LEU A 25 -26.40 -12.98 17.46
C LEU A 25 -26.96 -11.64 17.96
N ASN A 26 -26.80 -11.30 19.25
CA ASN A 26 -27.31 -10.04 19.82
C ASN A 26 -26.25 -8.93 19.96
N ARG A 27 -25.08 -9.07 19.33
CA ARG A 27 -24.30 -7.90 18.92
C ARG A 27 -24.80 -7.54 17.52
N GLU A 28 -25.63 -6.53 17.46
CA GLU A 28 -26.06 -5.90 16.23
C GLU A 28 -24.80 -5.58 15.40
N PHE A 29 -24.50 -6.44 14.45
CA PHE A 29 -23.72 -5.99 13.32
C PHE A 29 -24.55 -4.87 12.72
N LEU A 30 -24.06 -3.63 12.82
CA LEU A 30 -24.65 -2.50 12.14
C LEU A 30 -24.97 -2.94 10.73
N SER A 31 -26.24 -2.83 10.33
CA SER A 31 -26.63 -3.20 8.97
C SER A 31 -25.79 -2.36 8.02
N TRP A 32 -25.50 -2.86 6.84
CA TRP A 32 -24.73 -2.12 5.82
C TRP A 32 -25.39 -0.75 5.53
N GLU A 33 -26.70 -0.63 5.67
CA GLU A 33 -27.42 0.65 5.59
C GLU A 33 -27.04 1.64 6.70
N GLU A 34 -26.68 1.18 7.88
CA GLU A 34 -26.23 2.05 8.97
C GLU A 34 -24.74 2.39 8.84
N LEU A 35 -23.94 1.49 8.26
CA LEU A 35 -22.54 1.76 7.90
C LEU A 35 -22.46 2.72 6.70
N SER A 36 -23.33 2.58 5.70
CA SER A 36 -23.36 3.48 4.54
C SER A 36 -23.89 4.87 4.87
N LYS A 37 -24.73 5.01 5.91
CA LYS A 37 -25.19 6.32 6.42
C LYS A 37 -24.14 7.08 7.22
N LYS A 38 -23.09 6.41 7.66
CA LYS A 38 -21.88 6.98 8.31
C LYS A 38 -20.71 7.05 7.36
N GLU A 39 -20.93 7.23 6.06
CA GLU A 39 -19.82 7.50 5.15
C GLU A 39 -19.03 8.69 5.69
N PRO A 40 -17.75 8.50 6.10
CA PRO A 40 -16.87 9.63 6.25
C PRO A 40 -16.84 10.28 4.87
N LYS A 41 -17.21 11.55 4.78
CA LYS A 41 -17.01 12.34 3.57
C LYS A 41 -15.51 12.35 3.33
N PHE A 42 -15.03 11.41 2.54
CA PHE A 42 -13.71 11.55 1.96
C PHE A 42 -13.72 12.90 1.24
N PRO A 43 -12.79 13.80 1.51
CA PRO A 43 -12.71 15.05 0.78
C PRO A 43 -12.71 14.68 -0.71
N ASP A 44 -13.42 15.45 -1.53
CA ASP A 44 -13.67 15.27 -2.99
C ASP A 44 -12.39 15.15 -3.85
N LEU A 45 -11.34 14.52 -3.35
CA LEU A 45 -10.02 14.47 -3.96
C LEU A 45 -9.84 13.34 -4.95
N TYR A 46 -10.77 12.39 -5.06
CA TYR A 46 -10.69 11.37 -6.10
C TYR A 46 -12.04 10.68 -6.35
N MET A 47 -12.90 11.29 -7.14
CA MET A 47 -13.85 10.51 -7.92
C MET A 47 -13.14 10.08 -9.21
N PRO A 48 -13.02 8.78 -9.51
CA PRO A 48 -12.54 8.36 -10.81
C PRO A 48 -13.52 8.90 -11.87
N PRO A 49 -13.02 9.48 -12.98
CA PRO A 49 -13.89 9.97 -14.04
C PRO A 49 -14.72 8.80 -14.58
N LYS A 50 -16.02 9.00 -14.66
CA LYS A 50 -16.92 8.11 -15.38
C LYS A 50 -16.40 8.00 -16.81
N THR A 51 -15.93 6.81 -17.18
CA THR A 51 -15.59 6.36 -18.53
C THR A 51 -14.89 7.36 -19.48
N GLY A 52 -13.60 7.13 -19.70
CA GLY A 52 -12.96 7.45 -20.99
C GLY A 52 -12.37 8.85 -21.19
N GLN A 53 -12.28 9.69 -20.16
CA GLN A 53 -11.63 11.01 -20.32
C GLN A 53 -10.27 11.07 -19.62
N VAL A 54 -9.23 11.36 -20.41
CA VAL A 54 -7.88 11.67 -19.93
C VAL A 54 -7.93 12.98 -19.16
N VAL A 55 -7.73 12.93 -17.84
CA VAL A 55 -7.60 14.14 -17.03
C VAL A 55 -6.16 14.64 -17.12
N VAL A 56 -5.95 15.64 -17.95
CA VAL A 56 -4.75 16.47 -17.89
C VAL A 56 -4.92 17.39 -16.69
N PHE A 57 -4.05 17.26 -15.67
CA PHE A 57 -4.02 18.18 -14.54
C PHE A 57 -3.41 19.52 -14.98
N PRO A 58 -4.19 20.61 -15.10
CA PRO A 58 -3.61 21.93 -15.19
C PRO A 58 -3.16 22.33 -13.78
N GLY A 59 -1.88 22.63 -13.62
CA GLY A 59 -1.38 23.24 -12.41
C GLY A 59 -2.18 24.52 -12.09
N LYS A 60 -3.13 24.44 -11.16
CA LYS A 60 -3.88 25.60 -10.71
C LYS A 60 -3.11 26.36 -9.65
N PHE A 61 -2.31 27.29 -10.08
CA PHE A 61 -1.96 28.44 -9.28
C PHE A 61 -3.23 29.28 -9.06
N LYS A 62 -3.87 29.19 -7.90
CA LYS A 62 -4.95 30.10 -7.53
C LYS A 62 -4.34 31.36 -6.94
N TRP A 63 -4.31 32.42 -7.75
CA TRP A 63 -4.16 33.79 -7.24
C TRP A 63 -5.49 34.21 -6.61
N ALA A 64 -5.47 34.45 -5.31
CA ALA A 64 -6.56 35.14 -4.65
C ALA A 64 -6.51 36.63 -5.06
N LEU A 65 -7.39 37.02 -5.96
CA LEU A 65 -7.64 38.43 -6.24
C LEU A 65 -8.51 39.02 -5.12
N GLY A 66 -7.84 39.65 -4.15
CA GLY A 66 -8.48 40.65 -3.30
C GLY A 66 -8.81 41.88 -4.11
N VAL A 67 -10.04 42.32 -4.05
CA VAL A 67 -10.55 43.55 -4.71
C VAL A 67 -9.76 44.75 -4.16
N GLY A 68 -8.89 45.37 -5.00
CA GLY A 68 -8.22 46.62 -4.61
C GLY A 68 -6.81 46.86 -5.15
N GLY A 69 -6.45 46.41 -6.36
CA GLY A 69 -5.08 46.66 -6.85
C GLY A 69 -4.86 46.48 -8.35
N THR A 70 -5.75 46.99 -9.21
CA THR A 70 -5.71 46.76 -10.66
C THR A 70 -5.08 47.89 -11.47
N ALA A 71 -4.03 48.57 -11.02
CA ALA A 71 -3.45 49.66 -11.78
C ALA A 71 -1.92 49.63 -12.04
N LEU A 72 -1.16 48.66 -11.53
CA LEU A 72 0.32 48.75 -11.65
C LEU A 72 1.02 47.55 -12.30
N PHE A 73 0.32 46.49 -12.72
CA PHE A 73 0.99 45.35 -13.35
C PHE A 73 0.88 45.24 -14.88
N ALA A 74 0.12 46.14 -15.51
CA ALA A 74 -0.03 46.15 -16.97
C ALA A 74 1.19 46.68 -17.72
N THR A 75 2.10 47.45 -17.07
CA THR A 75 3.25 48.06 -17.71
C THR A 75 4.52 47.20 -17.74
N ALA A 76 4.67 46.29 -16.81
CA ALA A 76 5.86 45.40 -16.73
C ALA A 76 5.80 44.24 -17.74
N ALA A 77 4.61 43.70 -18.00
CA ALA A 77 4.44 42.61 -18.99
C ALA A 77 4.63 43.08 -20.44
N SER A 78 4.28 44.32 -20.72
CA SER A 78 4.45 44.90 -22.07
C SER A 78 5.91 45.18 -22.41
N LEU A 79 6.74 45.55 -21.45
CA LEU A 79 8.17 45.79 -21.66
C LEU A 79 8.99 44.51 -21.86
N LEU A 80 8.62 43.40 -21.18
CA LEU A 80 9.25 42.11 -21.41
C LEU A 80 8.90 41.51 -22.77
N PHE A 81 7.68 41.74 -23.27
CA PHE A 81 7.28 41.24 -24.58
C PHE A 81 7.98 42.01 -25.73
N VAL A 82 8.23 43.30 -25.58
CA VAL A 82 8.97 44.09 -26.55
C VAL A 82 10.47 43.77 -26.57
N PHE A 83 11.04 43.36 -25.42
CA PHE A 83 12.44 42.92 -25.35
C PHE A 83 12.66 41.60 -26.07
N PHE A 84 11.69 40.67 -25.98
CA PHE A 84 11.75 39.38 -26.68
C PHE A 84 11.56 39.46 -28.19
N LEU A 85 10.91 40.51 -28.69
CA LEU A 85 10.69 40.71 -30.15
C LEU A 85 11.83 41.46 -30.85
N LYS A 86 12.80 42.01 -30.10
CA LYS A 86 13.86 42.84 -30.71
C LYS A 86 15.14 42.08 -31.09
N ASP A 87 15.27 40.79 -30.61
CA ASP A 87 16.41 39.93 -30.96
C ASP A 87 16.14 38.93 -32.09
N SER A 88 15.03 39.08 -32.84
CA SER A 88 14.67 38.15 -33.91
C SER A 88 14.81 38.77 -35.32
N SER A 89 15.90 39.49 -35.56
CA SER A 89 16.19 39.92 -36.95
C SER A 89 17.68 39.98 -37.22
N SER A 90 18.31 38.83 -37.43
CA SER A 90 19.40 38.60 -38.38
C SER A 90 19.94 37.17 -38.27
N GLY A 91 19.84 36.36 -39.32
CA GLY A 91 20.54 35.08 -39.45
C GLY A 91 19.74 33.99 -40.15
N THR A 92 19.69 34.11 -41.47
CA THR A 92 19.59 33.08 -42.52
C THR A 92 19.51 31.60 -42.10
N ASP A 93 18.47 30.95 -42.64
CA ASP A 93 18.40 29.57 -43.17
C ASP A 93 18.91 28.39 -42.34
N ASN A 94 17.94 27.72 -41.70
CA ASN A 94 17.77 26.26 -41.86
C ASN A 94 16.42 25.80 -41.30
N PRO A 95 15.49 25.23 -42.06
CA PRO A 95 14.23 24.66 -41.57
C PRO A 95 14.39 23.18 -41.26
N SER A 96 15.07 22.80 -40.17
CA SER A 96 15.16 21.37 -39.80
C SER A 96 15.44 21.10 -38.33
N GLU A 97 15.07 21.99 -37.37
CA GLU A 97 15.13 21.67 -35.94
C GLU A 97 13.91 22.16 -35.14
N MET A 98 12.72 22.03 -35.71
CA MET A 98 11.46 22.23 -35.00
C MET A 98 10.68 20.92 -34.93
N ALA A 99 11.17 19.92 -34.22
CA ALA A 99 10.37 18.79 -33.76
C ALA A 99 11.14 17.91 -32.78
N LYS A 100 11.36 18.35 -31.57
CA LYS A 100 11.72 17.44 -30.46
C LYS A 100 11.21 17.94 -29.12
N GLY A 101 9.95 18.31 -29.06
CA GLY A 101 9.16 18.19 -27.87
C GLY A 101 8.34 16.91 -28.00
N ALA A 102 8.99 15.74 -28.10
CA ALA A 102 8.29 14.49 -28.11
C ALA A 102 7.61 14.36 -26.74
N ALA A 103 6.31 14.60 -26.69
CA ALA A 103 5.51 14.21 -25.54
C ALA A 103 5.80 12.73 -25.27
N SER A 104 6.27 12.42 -24.07
CA SER A 104 6.46 11.04 -23.66
C SER A 104 5.16 10.28 -23.95
N PRO A 105 5.23 9.08 -24.53
CA PRO A 105 4.01 8.31 -24.80
C PRO A 105 3.21 8.16 -23.51
N PRO A 106 1.88 8.16 -23.57
CA PRO A 106 1.03 8.01 -22.39
C PRO A 106 1.36 6.69 -21.71
N VAL A 107 1.61 6.74 -20.40
CA VAL A 107 1.84 5.54 -19.60
C VAL A 107 0.53 4.77 -19.50
N LEU A 108 0.49 3.57 -20.08
CA LEU A 108 -0.64 2.67 -19.99
C LEU A 108 -0.57 1.92 -18.66
N PHE A 109 -1.60 2.04 -17.84
CA PHE A 109 -1.77 1.28 -16.61
C PHE A 109 -2.71 0.11 -16.83
N SER A 110 -2.36 -1.05 -16.29
CA SER A 110 -3.22 -2.22 -16.09
C SER A 110 -3.57 -2.37 -14.62
N GLU A 111 -4.59 -3.17 -14.34
CA GLU A 111 -4.93 -3.50 -12.95
C GLU A 111 -3.82 -4.31 -12.30
N LEU A 112 -3.53 -4.01 -11.04
CA LEU A 112 -2.69 -4.81 -10.17
C LEU A 112 -3.61 -5.64 -9.28
N LEU A 113 -3.58 -6.95 -9.43
CA LEU A 113 -4.40 -7.86 -8.63
C LEU A 113 -3.64 -8.30 -7.38
N GLY A 114 -4.33 -8.32 -6.24
CA GLY A 114 -3.88 -8.99 -5.05
C GLY A 114 -4.38 -10.43 -5.02
N GLU A 115 -3.61 -11.34 -4.44
CA GLU A 115 -4.01 -12.72 -4.21
C GLU A 115 -4.01 -13.03 -2.72
N ILE A 116 -5.10 -13.66 -2.24
CA ILE A 116 -5.20 -14.12 -0.85
C ILE A 116 -4.28 -15.31 -0.65
N GLN A 117 -3.26 -15.14 0.18
CA GLN A 117 -2.33 -16.21 0.55
C GLN A 117 -2.83 -17.00 1.75
N THR A 118 -3.42 -16.32 2.73
CA THR A 118 -4.06 -16.94 3.88
C THR A 118 -5.33 -16.19 4.26
N SER A 119 -6.34 -16.94 4.71
CA SER A 119 -7.54 -16.41 5.34
C SER A 119 -7.81 -17.23 6.59
N LYS A 120 -7.61 -16.64 7.77
CA LYS A 120 -7.83 -17.29 9.08
C LYS A 120 -9.05 -16.67 9.74
N GLY A 121 -9.90 -17.51 10.32
CA GLY A 121 -11.14 -17.07 10.94
C GLY A 121 -12.19 -16.62 9.91
N ASN A 122 -13.09 -15.73 10.31
CA ASN A 122 -14.19 -15.25 9.46
C ASN A 122 -13.79 -13.96 8.78
N ASN A 123 -13.66 -14.00 7.45
CA ASN A 123 -13.29 -12.86 6.64
C ASN A 123 -14.16 -12.80 5.39
N PHE A 124 -14.50 -11.59 4.98
CA PHE A 124 -15.42 -11.35 3.88
C PHE A 124 -14.86 -10.34 2.89
N LEU A 125 -15.19 -10.56 1.63
CA LEU A 125 -14.95 -9.67 0.52
C LEU A 125 -16.26 -9.03 0.08
N LEU A 126 -16.21 -7.75 -0.20
CA LEU A 126 -17.29 -7.01 -0.84
C LEU A 126 -16.72 -6.34 -2.09
N HIS A 127 -17.21 -6.74 -3.25
CA HIS A 127 -16.79 -6.12 -4.52
C HIS A 127 -17.41 -4.72 -4.68
N LEU A 128 -16.70 -3.86 -5.39
CA LEU A 128 -17.16 -2.51 -5.66
C LEU A 128 -18.52 -2.51 -6.36
N GLY A 129 -19.50 -1.81 -5.76
CA GLY A 129 -20.86 -1.72 -6.28
C GLY A 129 -21.77 -2.91 -5.93
N GLU A 130 -21.25 -3.92 -5.24
CA GLU A 130 -22.03 -5.06 -4.76
C GLU A 130 -22.40 -4.89 -3.29
N THR A 131 -23.47 -5.57 -2.87
CA THR A 131 -23.95 -5.60 -1.48
C THR A 131 -23.75 -6.97 -0.83
N VAL A 132 -23.39 -7.97 -1.63
CA VAL A 132 -23.21 -9.35 -1.18
C VAL A 132 -21.80 -9.57 -0.67
N GLN A 133 -21.70 -10.02 0.58
CA GLN A 133 -20.42 -10.41 1.18
C GLN A 133 -20.08 -11.85 0.79
N ILE A 134 -18.85 -12.04 0.33
CA ILE A 134 -18.32 -13.35 -0.08
C ILE A 134 -17.26 -13.76 0.95
N ALA A 135 -17.35 -14.99 1.48
CA ALA A 135 -16.32 -15.50 2.38
C ALA A 135 -14.99 -15.66 1.65
N LEU A 136 -13.94 -15.02 2.18
CA LEU A 136 -12.59 -15.04 1.61
C LEU A 136 -11.89 -16.38 1.81
N LYS A 137 -11.24 -16.86 0.74
CA LYS A 137 -10.46 -18.09 0.72
C LYS A 137 -9.07 -17.83 0.11
N LYS A 138 -8.11 -18.72 0.44
CA LYS A 138 -6.81 -18.73 -0.24
C LYS A 138 -6.99 -18.88 -1.76
N GLY A 139 -6.27 -18.08 -2.52
CA GLY A 139 -6.29 -18.02 -3.99
C GLY A 139 -7.29 -17.02 -4.57
N ASP A 140 -8.20 -16.47 -3.76
CA ASP A 140 -9.12 -15.43 -4.24
C ASP A 140 -8.34 -14.21 -4.71
N LYS A 141 -8.81 -13.61 -5.81
CA LYS A 141 -8.21 -12.40 -6.38
C LYS A 141 -8.97 -11.17 -5.92
N ILE A 142 -8.21 -10.17 -5.48
CA ILE A 142 -8.71 -8.88 -5.01
C ILE A 142 -8.44 -7.83 -6.09
N ARG A 143 -9.44 -7.02 -6.38
CA ARG A 143 -9.45 -6.01 -7.44
C ARG A 143 -9.47 -4.59 -6.86
N PRO A 144 -9.15 -3.57 -7.68
CA PRO A 144 -9.36 -2.18 -7.30
C PRO A 144 -10.82 -1.93 -6.87
N GLY A 145 -11.01 -1.23 -5.76
CA GLY A 145 -12.30 -0.89 -5.19
C GLY A 145 -12.89 -1.92 -4.21
N ASP A 146 -12.36 -3.13 -4.16
CA ASP A 146 -12.82 -4.17 -3.24
C ASP A 146 -12.61 -3.77 -1.77
N LYS A 147 -13.53 -4.21 -0.91
CA LYS A 147 -13.44 -4.06 0.55
C LYS A 147 -13.24 -5.42 1.21
N ILE A 148 -12.34 -5.45 2.20
CA ILE A 148 -12.07 -6.61 3.04
C ILE A 148 -12.56 -6.30 4.45
N LEU A 149 -13.40 -7.17 4.97
CA LEU A 149 -13.88 -7.15 6.34
C LEU A 149 -13.36 -8.38 7.09
N THR A 150 -12.62 -8.18 8.17
CA THR A 150 -12.16 -9.25 9.07
C THR A 150 -12.92 -9.21 10.38
N ALA A 151 -13.38 -10.38 10.85
CA ALA A 151 -13.99 -10.50 12.17
C ALA A 151 -12.96 -10.42 13.31
N GLU A 152 -13.39 -10.41 14.57
CA GLU A 152 -12.51 -10.38 15.75
C GLU A 152 -11.48 -11.52 15.79
N ASN A 153 -11.84 -12.69 15.23
CA ASN A 153 -10.97 -13.85 15.10
C ASN A 153 -10.34 -13.97 13.71
N GLY A 154 -10.54 -12.96 12.84
CA GLY A 154 -10.16 -12.98 11.44
C GLY A 154 -8.78 -12.40 11.20
N SER A 155 -8.13 -12.84 10.13
CA SER A 155 -7.01 -12.15 9.50
C SER A 155 -6.83 -12.64 8.08
N VAL A 156 -6.34 -11.76 7.21
CA VAL A 156 -6.13 -12.05 5.79
C VAL A 156 -4.76 -11.58 5.37
N ASP A 157 -3.99 -12.45 4.71
CA ASP A 157 -2.73 -12.09 4.07
C ASP A 157 -2.92 -12.01 2.56
N LEU A 158 -2.47 -10.90 1.97
CA LEU A 158 -2.49 -10.63 0.54
C LEU A 158 -1.07 -10.50 0.01
N ASP A 159 -0.81 -11.08 -1.15
CA ASP A 159 0.42 -10.88 -1.92
C ASP A 159 0.09 -10.17 -3.24
N PHE A 160 0.92 -9.21 -3.59
CA PHE A 160 0.85 -8.50 -4.87
C PHE A 160 2.13 -8.78 -5.67
N GLU A 161 1.99 -8.89 -6.98
CA GLU A 161 3.11 -9.21 -7.90
C GLU A 161 4.32 -8.26 -7.78
N ASN A 162 4.12 -7.05 -7.27
CA ASN A 162 5.18 -6.04 -7.09
C ASN A 162 5.93 -6.18 -5.76
N LYS A 163 5.89 -7.35 -5.11
CA LYS A 163 6.55 -7.64 -3.82
C LYS A 163 6.00 -6.87 -2.63
N THR A 164 4.75 -6.54 -2.69
CA THR A 164 4.00 -5.97 -1.58
C THR A 164 3.19 -7.06 -0.92
N TRP A 165 3.40 -7.26 0.38
CA TRP A 165 2.62 -8.17 1.19
C TRP A 165 1.89 -7.39 2.26
N ILE A 166 0.60 -7.66 2.40
CA ILE A 166 -0.27 -6.97 3.34
C ILE A 166 -0.97 -8.00 4.21
N ARG A 167 -0.98 -7.75 5.52
CA ARG A 167 -1.87 -8.43 6.46
C ARG A 167 -2.94 -7.48 6.94
N VAL A 168 -4.18 -7.82 6.69
CA VAL A 168 -5.34 -7.21 7.34
C VAL A 168 -5.58 -7.96 8.65
N ALA A 169 -5.38 -7.28 9.77
CA ALA A 169 -5.53 -7.88 11.10
C ALA A 169 -7.02 -8.05 11.47
N SER A 170 -7.29 -8.60 12.66
CA SER A 170 -8.67 -8.80 13.15
C SER A 170 -9.44 -7.50 13.34
N ALA A 171 -10.76 -7.59 13.29
CA ALA A 171 -11.70 -6.48 13.49
C ALA A 171 -11.43 -5.26 12.58
N SER A 172 -11.03 -5.49 11.33
CA SER A 172 -10.61 -4.46 10.40
C SER A 172 -11.57 -4.32 9.22
N LEU A 173 -11.71 -3.10 8.73
CA LEU A 173 -12.39 -2.76 7.49
C LEU A 173 -11.44 -1.96 6.60
N VAL A 174 -11.06 -2.56 5.47
CA VAL A 174 -10.04 -2.08 4.57
C VAL A 174 -10.57 -2.05 3.15
N GLN A 175 -10.31 -0.98 2.41
CA GLN A 175 -10.66 -0.83 1.00
C GLN A 175 -9.39 -0.75 0.15
N LEU A 176 -9.33 -1.52 -0.93
CA LEU A 176 -8.26 -1.48 -1.93
C LEU A 176 -8.63 -0.45 -3.00
N THR A 177 -8.39 0.84 -2.71
CA THR A 177 -8.96 1.96 -3.48
C THR A 177 -8.35 2.07 -4.88
N ASP A 178 -7.04 1.96 -5.00
CA ASP A 178 -6.34 2.09 -6.28
C ASP A 178 -5.23 1.04 -6.37
N LEU A 179 -5.34 0.17 -7.34
CA LEU A 179 -4.38 -0.91 -7.59
C LEU A 179 -4.09 -0.94 -9.09
N LYS A 180 -2.97 -0.35 -9.50
CA LYS A 180 -2.59 -0.32 -10.91
C LYS A 180 -1.09 -0.41 -11.10
N LYS A 181 -0.68 -0.97 -12.22
CA LYS A 181 0.72 -1.14 -12.62
C LYS A 181 0.93 -0.77 -14.08
N SER A 182 2.16 -0.35 -14.37
CA SER A 182 2.73 -0.23 -15.70
C SER A 182 4.08 -0.95 -15.73
N ASP A 183 4.75 -0.95 -16.87
CA ASP A 183 6.09 -1.55 -16.98
C ASP A 183 7.11 -0.91 -16.02
N SER A 184 6.96 0.38 -15.72
CA SER A 184 7.92 1.17 -14.92
C SER A 184 7.44 1.49 -13.51
N SER A 185 6.14 1.40 -13.22
CA SER A 185 5.59 1.88 -11.94
C SER A 185 4.40 1.06 -11.46
N ALA A 186 4.12 1.14 -10.17
CA ALA A 186 2.92 0.60 -9.55
C ALA A 186 2.34 1.63 -8.58
N ILE A 187 1.04 1.78 -8.56
CA ILE A 187 0.31 2.63 -7.62
C ILE A 187 -0.63 1.75 -6.83
N GLN A 188 -0.49 1.81 -5.51
CA GLN A 188 -1.31 1.06 -4.57
C GLN A 188 -1.80 2.00 -3.48
N THR A 189 -3.11 2.15 -3.37
CA THR A 189 -3.77 2.94 -2.34
C THR A 189 -4.73 2.07 -1.55
N ILE A 190 -4.53 2.05 -0.25
CA ILE A 190 -5.32 1.26 0.69
C ILE A 190 -5.98 2.20 1.68
N GLY A 191 -7.30 2.16 1.75
CA GLY A 191 -8.07 2.88 2.76
C GLY A 191 -8.31 2.00 3.99
N ILE A 192 -8.07 2.52 5.18
CA ILE A 192 -8.45 1.87 6.44
C ILE A 192 -9.54 2.71 7.10
N GLU A 193 -10.71 2.13 7.28
CA GLU A 193 -11.79 2.75 8.04
C GLU A 193 -11.64 2.47 9.53
N LYS A 194 -11.27 1.25 9.91
CA LYS A 194 -10.97 0.82 11.27
C LYS A 194 -10.10 -0.43 11.29
N GLY A 195 -9.43 -0.68 12.41
CA GLY A 195 -8.62 -1.87 12.63
C GLY A 195 -7.16 -1.63 12.28
N LYS A 196 -6.48 -2.62 11.71
CA LYS A 196 -5.02 -2.59 11.52
C LYS A 196 -4.59 -3.29 10.25
N VAL A 197 -3.67 -2.67 9.56
CA VAL A 197 -2.92 -3.25 8.44
C VAL A 197 -1.44 -3.27 8.78
N LEU A 198 -0.81 -4.42 8.56
CA LEU A 198 0.64 -4.57 8.56
C LEU A 198 1.09 -4.80 7.12
N ALA A 199 2.21 -4.23 6.73
CA ALA A 199 2.72 -4.39 5.37
C ALA A 199 4.24 -4.55 5.35
N THR A 200 4.69 -5.41 4.43
CA THR A 200 6.08 -5.48 3.98
C THR A 200 6.08 -5.11 2.51
N VAL A 201 6.64 -3.94 2.21
CA VAL A 201 6.72 -3.39 0.86
C VAL A 201 8.17 -3.50 0.41
N GLY A 202 8.44 -4.19 -0.69
CA GLY A 202 9.78 -4.25 -1.30
C GLY A 202 10.21 -2.88 -1.82
N LYS A 203 11.49 -2.73 -2.18
CA LYS A 203 11.97 -1.48 -2.77
C LYS A 203 11.18 -1.15 -4.03
N LEU A 204 10.47 -0.05 -3.99
CA LEU A 204 9.65 0.41 -5.10
C LEU A 204 10.50 1.11 -6.17
N LYS A 205 10.10 0.96 -7.44
CA LYS A 205 10.65 1.76 -8.55
C LYS A 205 10.36 3.26 -8.32
N LYS A 206 11.16 4.13 -8.95
CA LYS A 206 11.13 5.58 -8.70
C LYS A 206 9.73 6.21 -8.75
N ASP A 207 8.92 5.80 -9.72
CA ASP A 207 7.57 6.35 -9.96
C ASP A 207 6.45 5.50 -9.36
N SER A 208 6.80 4.54 -8.50
CA SER A 208 5.83 3.71 -7.78
C SER A 208 5.47 4.35 -6.45
N VAL A 209 4.21 4.17 -6.05
CA VAL A 209 3.66 4.67 -4.79
C VAL A 209 2.90 3.56 -4.09
N PHE A 210 3.21 3.36 -2.82
CA PHE A 210 2.37 2.62 -1.89
C PHE A 210 1.92 3.57 -0.80
N GLN A 211 0.62 3.66 -0.58
CA GLN A 211 0.08 4.51 0.47
C GLN A 211 -1.10 3.86 1.19
N VAL A 212 -1.18 4.15 2.48
CA VAL A 212 -2.32 3.80 3.33
C VAL A 212 -3.00 5.09 3.75
N VAL A 213 -4.29 5.21 3.46
CA VAL A 213 -5.10 6.40 3.76
C VAL A 213 -6.06 6.09 4.89
N SER A 214 -6.14 6.96 5.87
CA SER A 214 -7.12 6.91 6.95
C SER A 214 -7.50 8.32 7.39
N GLY A 215 -8.78 8.64 7.31
CA GLY A 215 -9.27 9.98 7.64
C GLY A 215 -8.51 11.06 6.87
N SER A 216 -7.92 11.99 7.61
CA SER A 216 -7.17 13.13 7.03
C SER A 216 -5.69 12.83 6.75
N TYR A 217 -5.21 11.60 6.98
CA TYR A 217 -3.79 11.29 6.85
C TYR A 217 -3.51 10.22 5.80
N SER A 218 -2.40 10.39 5.10
CA SER A 218 -1.80 9.38 4.21
C SER A 218 -0.45 8.96 4.75
N THR A 219 -0.22 7.66 4.81
CA THR A 219 1.06 7.02 5.15
C THR A 219 1.69 6.52 3.86
N ILE A 220 2.77 7.17 3.41
CA ILE A 220 3.42 6.93 2.12
C ILE A 220 4.76 6.23 2.37
N VAL A 221 5.03 5.15 1.62
CA VAL A 221 6.25 4.35 1.77
C VAL A 221 6.92 4.00 0.44
N ARG A 222 8.20 3.64 0.49
CA ARG A 222 8.98 3.25 -0.71
C ARG A 222 9.80 1.96 -0.56
N GLY A 223 9.63 1.24 0.54
CA GLY A 223 10.36 0.01 0.84
C GLY A 223 10.50 -0.12 2.35
N THR A 224 9.48 -0.69 3.00
CA THR A 224 9.29 -0.52 4.43
C THR A 224 8.51 -1.68 5.00
N THR A 225 8.87 -2.10 6.20
CA THR A 225 8.04 -2.98 7.04
C THR A 225 7.40 -2.14 8.14
N PHE A 226 6.08 -1.98 8.07
CA PHE A 226 5.34 -1.04 8.92
C PHE A 226 3.91 -1.52 9.20
N SER A 227 3.23 -0.82 10.09
CA SER A 227 1.79 -0.98 10.31
C SER A 227 1.09 0.37 10.43
N VAL A 228 -0.19 0.35 10.10
CA VAL A 228 -1.13 1.44 10.35
C VAL A 228 -2.33 0.86 11.07
N SER A 229 -2.67 1.42 12.21
CA SER A 229 -3.89 1.07 12.96
C SER A 229 -4.76 2.30 13.15
N VAL A 230 -6.07 2.07 13.11
CA VAL A 230 -7.10 3.10 13.31
C VAL A 230 -8.05 2.60 14.38
N ASP A 231 -8.17 3.36 15.46
CA ASP A 231 -9.06 3.04 16.56
C ASP A 231 -10.51 3.51 16.31
N GLU A 232 -11.40 3.22 17.24
CA GLU A 232 -12.82 3.59 17.15
C GLU A 232 -13.07 5.12 17.14
N ASN A 233 -12.09 5.90 17.60
CA ASN A 233 -12.16 7.37 17.60
C ASN A 233 -11.54 7.98 16.34
N GLY A 234 -11.06 7.15 15.40
CA GLY A 234 -10.38 7.60 14.19
C GLY A 234 -8.93 8.04 14.41
N LYS A 235 -8.35 7.79 15.59
CA LYS A 235 -6.92 8.03 15.85
C LYS A 235 -6.11 6.98 15.09
N GLN A 236 -5.23 7.46 14.23
CA GLN A 236 -4.32 6.63 13.47
C GLN A 236 -2.98 6.50 14.21
N THR A 237 -2.45 5.29 14.30
CA THR A 237 -1.08 5.03 14.78
C THR A 237 -0.29 4.38 13.66
N VAL A 238 0.83 4.98 13.30
CA VAL A 238 1.78 4.48 12.30
C VAL A 238 3.04 4.01 13.02
N SER A 239 3.46 2.78 12.74
CA SER A 239 4.61 2.15 13.37
C SER A 239 5.54 1.59 12.30
N VAL A 240 6.83 1.91 12.38
CA VAL A 240 7.86 1.52 11.42
C VAL A 240 8.88 0.61 12.09
N ARG A 241 9.03 -0.61 11.57
CA ARG A 241 10.09 -1.51 11.99
C ARG A 241 11.37 -1.30 11.17
N GLU A 242 11.23 -1.15 9.84
CA GLU A 242 12.35 -1.08 8.89
C GLU A 242 12.01 -0.14 7.75
N GLY A 243 12.99 0.65 7.31
CA GLY A 243 12.82 1.64 6.25
C GLY A 243 12.36 3.00 6.79
N SER A 244 11.66 3.76 5.98
CA SER A 244 11.14 5.09 6.33
C SER A 244 9.75 5.31 5.77
N VAL A 245 8.96 6.12 6.48
CA VAL A 245 7.56 6.42 6.18
C VAL A 245 7.35 7.93 6.27
N GLU A 246 6.62 8.47 5.30
CA GLU A 246 6.07 9.82 5.36
C GLU A 246 4.60 9.75 5.76
N VAL A 247 4.24 10.40 6.87
CA VAL A 247 2.84 10.58 7.30
C VAL A 247 2.43 12.00 6.97
N LYS A 248 1.57 12.15 5.97
CA LYS A 248 1.14 13.43 5.42
C LYS A 248 -0.29 13.74 5.83
N ASN A 249 -0.51 14.98 6.31
CA ASN A 249 -1.85 15.48 6.52
C ASN A 249 -2.45 15.99 5.20
N ASN A 250 -3.59 15.43 4.80
CA ASN A 250 -4.28 15.78 3.55
C ASN A 250 -5.32 16.89 3.71
N SER A 251 -5.43 17.51 4.90
CA SER A 251 -6.34 18.64 5.12
C SER A 251 -5.95 19.81 4.21
N GLN A 252 -6.94 20.52 3.66
CA GLN A 252 -6.74 21.55 2.63
C GLN A 252 -5.76 22.70 3.00
N ASN A 253 -5.46 22.85 4.27
CA ASN A 253 -4.61 23.95 4.80
C ASN A 253 -3.31 23.46 5.45
N SER A 254 -2.96 22.17 5.32
CA SER A 254 -1.75 21.64 5.94
C SER A 254 -0.83 21.02 4.89
N GLU A 255 0.40 21.51 4.82
CA GLU A 255 1.51 20.83 4.10
C GLU A 255 2.40 20.06 5.08
N GLU A 256 1.90 19.78 6.29
CA GLU A 256 2.67 19.16 7.34
C GLU A 256 2.87 17.67 7.07
N SER A 257 4.13 17.23 7.01
CA SER A 257 4.55 15.85 6.90
C SER A 257 5.44 15.45 8.05
N ILE A 258 5.21 14.27 8.60
CA ILE A 258 6.03 13.64 9.62
C ILE A 258 6.81 12.50 9.00
N TYR A 259 8.14 12.54 9.13
CA TYR A 259 9.00 11.46 8.67
C TYR A 259 9.33 10.52 9.82
N LEU A 260 9.02 9.24 9.65
CA LEU A 260 9.33 8.19 10.61
C LEU A 260 10.45 7.32 10.05
N GLU A 261 11.50 7.16 10.81
CA GLU A 261 12.57 6.20 10.55
C GLU A 261 12.29 4.86 11.23
N SER A 262 13.15 3.88 10.99
CA SER A 262 13.10 2.56 11.61
C SER A 262 12.99 2.62 13.13
N LEU A 263 12.21 1.69 13.70
CA LEU A 263 11.97 1.54 15.14
C LEU A 263 11.28 2.76 15.80
N LYS A 264 10.47 3.49 15.01
CA LYS A 264 9.69 4.63 15.49
C LYS A 264 8.20 4.41 15.25
N GLN A 265 7.40 5.13 16.04
CA GLN A 265 5.96 5.23 15.84
C GLN A 265 5.45 6.63 16.16
N VAL A 266 4.32 6.99 15.55
CA VAL A 266 3.57 8.23 15.82
C VAL A 266 2.08 7.93 15.83
N SER A 267 1.34 8.66 16.67
CA SER A 267 -0.12 8.68 16.59
C SER A 267 -0.57 10.06 16.12
N VAL A 268 -1.56 10.05 15.22
CA VAL A 268 -2.16 11.27 14.66
C VAL A 268 -3.69 11.18 14.78
N SER A 269 -4.33 12.30 15.00
CA SER A 269 -5.79 12.47 15.03
C SER A 269 -6.16 13.67 14.16
N SER A 270 -7.47 13.89 13.92
CA SER A 270 -7.95 15.00 13.06
C SER A 270 -7.31 16.34 13.36
N ASP A 271 -6.98 16.59 14.62
CA ASP A 271 -6.58 17.92 15.10
C ASP A 271 -5.11 18.00 15.51
N LYS A 272 -4.42 16.85 15.67
CA LYS A 272 -3.07 16.87 16.26
C LYS A 272 -2.27 15.61 15.95
N ALA A 273 -0.99 15.81 15.66
CA ALA A 273 0.03 14.78 15.71
C ALA A 273 0.66 14.72 17.12
N GLU A 274 0.85 13.52 17.64
CA GLU A 274 1.60 13.30 18.88
C GLU A 274 3.11 13.28 18.60
N SER A 275 3.91 13.28 19.64
CA SER A 275 5.37 13.17 19.49
C SER A 275 5.75 11.80 18.95
N VAL A 276 6.78 11.77 18.10
CA VAL A 276 7.40 10.52 17.63
C VAL A 276 8.08 9.83 18.80
N ILE A 277 7.74 8.57 19.02
CA ILE A 277 8.30 7.75 20.11
C ILE A 277 8.95 6.47 19.55
N SER A 278 9.67 5.75 20.39
CA SER A 278 10.23 4.45 20.02
C SER A 278 9.13 3.41 19.82
N LEU A 279 9.35 2.52 18.87
CA LEU A 279 8.44 1.41 18.56
C LEU A 279 8.25 0.51 19.80
N GLY A 280 7.01 0.19 20.12
CA GLY A 280 6.70 -0.70 21.23
C GLY A 280 7.13 -2.14 20.94
N SER A 281 7.65 -2.84 21.94
CA SER A 281 8.21 -4.20 21.78
C SER A 281 7.19 -5.23 21.26
N LYS A 282 5.90 -5.07 21.57
CA LYS A 282 4.84 -5.95 21.05
C LYS A 282 4.67 -5.74 19.54
N GLU A 283 4.60 -4.50 19.12
CA GLU A 283 4.43 -4.10 17.71
C GLU A 283 5.65 -4.53 16.88
N GLU A 284 6.84 -4.33 17.42
CA GLU A 284 8.09 -4.77 16.79
C GLU A 284 8.11 -6.27 16.54
N LYS A 285 7.71 -7.08 17.54
CA LYS A 285 7.62 -8.54 17.39
C LYS A 285 6.61 -8.96 16.35
N GLU A 286 5.46 -8.29 16.28
CA GLU A 286 4.41 -8.58 15.30
C GLU A 286 4.87 -8.26 13.88
N LEU A 287 5.50 -7.11 13.66
CA LEU A 287 6.08 -6.71 12.37
C LEU A 287 7.25 -7.62 11.97
N LYS A 288 8.11 -8.02 12.92
CA LYS A 288 9.18 -8.99 12.68
C LYS A 288 8.63 -10.35 12.24
N ALA A 289 7.58 -10.83 12.91
CA ALA A 289 6.95 -12.10 12.57
C ALA A 289 6.34 -12.07 11.16
N LEU A 290 5.68 -10.96 10.77
CA LEU A 290 5.20 -10.79 9.41
C LEU A 290 6.35 -10.82 8.41
N HIS A 291 7.41 -10.06 8.63
CA HIS A 291 8.57 -9.99 7.72
C HIS A 291 9.18 -11.37 7.51
N THR A 292 9.47 -12.11 8.58
CA THR A 292 9.98 -13.48 8.49
C THR A 292 9.04 -14.42 7.73
N GLN A 293 7.72 -14.30 7.94
CA GLN A 293 6.74 -15.11 7.20
C GLN A 293 6.76 -14.78 5.70
N VAL A 294 6.89 -13.51 5.35
CA VAL A 294 6.96 -13.06 3.95
C VAL A 294 8.22 -13.58 3.27
N ASP A 295 9.38 -13.49 3.93
CA ASP A 295 10.63 -13.99 3.39
C ASP A 295 10.55 -15.49 3.12
N LEU A 296 10.05 -16.26 4.09
CA LEU A 296 9.87 -17.70 3.93
C LEU A 296 8.90 -18.05 2.78
N ALA A 297 7.82 -17.29 2.62
CA ALA A 297 6.86 -17.50 1.53
C ALA A 297 7.51 -17.21 0.16
N ARG A 298 8.33 -16.17 0.06
CA ARG A 298 9.08 -15.81 -1.15
C ARG A 298 10.16 -16.84 -1.47
N GLU A 299 10.91 -17.31 -0.47
CA GLU A 299 11.89 -18.39 -0.64
C GLU A 299 11.23 -19.67 -1.15
N ASN A 300 10.08 -20.05 -0.59
CA ASN A 300 9.34 -21.23 -1.07
C ASN A 300 8.89 -21.05 -2.53
N LYS A 301 8.43 -19.87 -2.92
CA LYS A 301 8.06 -19.57 -4.30
C LYS A 301 9.25 -19.69 -5.25
N LEU A 302 10.41 -19.15 -4.86
CA LEU A 302 11.66 -19.31 -5.64
C LEU A 302 12.05 -20.79 -5.75
N TYR A 303 11.93 -21.55 -4.66
CA TYR A 303 12.22 -22.98 -4.68
C TYR A 303 11.25 -23.76 -5.60
N GLU A 304 9.96 -23.43 -5.58
CA GLU A 304 8.96 -24.03 -6.48
C GLU A 304 9.26 -23.74 -7.95
N GLU A 305 9.73 -22.52 -8.26
CA GLU A 305 10.04 -22.09 -9.63
C GLU A 305 11.34 -22.69 -10.15
N TYR A 306 12.41 -22.73 -9.34
CA TYR A 306 13.76 -23.09 -9.78
C TYR A 306 14.21 -24.47 -9.31
N SER A 307 13.49 -25.13 -8.40
CA SER A 307 13.84 -26.42 -7.75
C SER A 307 15.20 -26.39 -7.03
N ARG A 308 15.63 -25.22 -6.63
CA ARG A 308 16.87 -24.99 -5.87
C ARG A 308 16.80 -23.66 -5.11
N LEU A 309 17.56 -23.56 -4.05
CA LEU A 309 17.75 -22.34 -3.26
C LEU A 309 19.20 -22.31 -2.77
N GLU A 310 19.83 -21.17 -2.96
CA GLU A 310 21.21 -20.92 -2.53
C GLU A 310 21.27 -19.78 -1.51
N LEU A 311 22.28 -19.83 -0.65
CA LEU A 311 22.72 -18.76 0.24
C LEU A 311 23.95 -18.11 -0.36
N VAL A 312 23.95 -16.79 -0.49
CA VAL A 312 25.14 -15.99 -0.82
C VAL A 312 25.48 -15.11 0.36
N ARG A 313 26.69 -15.30 0.91
CA ARG A 313 27.19 -14.51 2.04
C ARG A 313 28.17 -13.46 1.53
N LEU A 314 27.96 -12.20 1.92
CA LEU A 314 28.77 -11.06 1.53
C LEU A 314 29.82 -10.72 2.60
N GLU A 315 30.86 -9.94 2.23
CA GLU A 315 31.92 -9.49 3.12
C GLU A 315 31.44 -8.68 4.33
N ASP A 316 30.32 -7.96 4.19
CA ASP A 316 29.71 -7.18 5.27
C ASP A 316 28.84 -8.03 6.21
N GLY A 317 28.82 -9.35 6.02
CA GLY A 317 28.03 -10.30 6.79
C GLY A 317 26.57 -10.42 6.33
N THR A 318 26.18 -9.76 5.24
CA THR A 318 24.83 -9.90 4.66
C THR A 318 24.65 -11.31 4.11
N GLU A 319 23.55 -11.96 4.46
CA GLU A 319 23.11 -13.25 3.92
C GLU A 319 21.95 -13.04 2.98
N LEU A 320 22.09 -13.50 1.73
CA LEU A 320 21.09 -13.41 0.69
C LEU A 320 20.60 -14.80 0.32
N HIS A 321 19.30 -15.04 0.50
CA HIS A 321 18.64 -16.30 0.12
C HIS A 321 17.99 -16.12 -1.24
N GLY A 322 18.22 -17.05 -2.16
CA GLY A 322 17.65 -16.96 -3.51
C GLY A 322 18.23 -17.97 -4.48
N VAL A 323 18.28 -17.59 -5.74
CA VAL A 323 18.75 -18.46 -6.84
C VAL A 323 19.81 -17.76 -7.66
N ILE A 324 20.95 -18.43 -7.86
CA ILE A 324 22.01 -17.97 -8.77
C ILE A 324 21.55 -18.24 -10.19
N LEU A 325 21.24 -17.20 -10.97
CA LEU A 325 20.79 -17.30 -12.34
C LEU A 325 21.94 -17.45 -13.34
N GLY A 326 23.08 -16.86 -13.04
CA GLY A 326 24.27 -16.86 -13.88
C GLY A 326 25.43 -16.12 -13.26
N GLN A 327 26.56 -16.14 -13.94
CA GLN A 327 27.79 -15.47 -13.52
C GLN A 327 28.49 -14.87 -14.73
N THR A 328 28.99 -13.66 -14.59
CA THR A 328 29.94 -13.01 -15.50
C THR A 328 31.32 -12.98 -14.84
N ASP A 329 32.35 -12.45 -15.50
CA ASP A 329 33.68 -12.30 -14.93
C ASP A 329 33.72 -11.38 -13.68
N THR A 330 32.72 -10.50 -13.51
CA THR A 330 32.71 -9.48 -12.45
C THR A 330 31.50 -9.55 -11.54
N HIS A 331 30.38 -10.12 -11.97
CA HIS A 331 29.12 -10.12 -11.23
C HIS A 331 28.44 -11.49 -11.24
N LEU A 332 27.80 -11.81 -10.12
CA LEU A 332 26.86 -12.90 -9.97
C LEU A 332 25.44 -12.35 -10.22
N GLN A 333 24.70 -12.96 -11.15
CA GLN A 333 23.28 -12.68 -11.34
C GLN A 333 22.47 -13.51 -10.37
N PHE A 334 21.78 -12.85 -9.46
CA PHE A 334 21.10 -13.49 -8.35
C PHE A 334 19.62 -13.02 -8.28
N GLU A 335 18.71 -13.96 -8.09
CA GLU A 335 17.31 -13.67 -7.80
C GLU A 335 17.00 -13.99 -6.34
N GLY A 336 16.97 -12.96 -5.53
CA GLY A 336 16.60 -13.06 -4.12
C GLY A 336 15.12 -12.84 -3.87
N THR A 337 14.72 -12.90 -2.59
CA THR A 337 13.35 -12.60 -2.15
C THR A 337 12.87 -11.22 -2.56
N ASP A 338 13.80 -10.27 -2.73
CA ASP A 338 13.53 -8.89 -3.18
C ASP A 338 13.72 -8.68 -4.69
N GLY A 339 14.08 -9.73 -5.45
CA GLY A 339 14.20 -9.74 -6.90
C GLY A 339 15.59 -9.91 -7.44
N LYS A 340 15.70 -9.65 -8.74
CA LYS A 340 16.95 -9.80 -9.47
C LYS A 340 17.92 -8.68 -9.12
N ILE A 341 19.11 -9.07 -8.73
CA ILE A 341 20.23 -8.18 -8.42
C ILE A 341 21.51 -8.71 -9.05
N GLU A 342 22.45 -7.84 -9.30
CA GLU A 342 23.81 -8.17 -9.69
C GLU A 342 24.74 -7.92 -8.49
N ILE A 343 25.44 -8.97 -8.06
CA ILE A 343 26.34 -8.94 -6.90
C ILE A 343 27.76 -8.97 -7.41
N PRO A 344 28.60 -7.96 -7.12
CA PRO A 344 30.01 -8.01 -7.49
C PRO A 344 30.70 -9.23 -6.84
N ILE A 345 31.37 -10.07 -7.64
CA ILE A 345 31.99 -11.30 -7.15
C ILE A 345 33.01 -11.01 -6.04
N VAL A 346 33.70 -9.89 -6.12
CA VAL A 346 34.68 -9.46 -5.10
C VAL A 346 34.05 -9.26 -3.71
N LYS A 347 32.75 -9.08 -3.61
CA LYS A 347 32.02 -8.95 -2.34
C LYS A 347 31.49 -10.26 -1.79
N ILE A 348 31.60 -11.35 -2.53
CA ILE A 348 31.06 -12.65 -2.14
C ILE A 348 32.14 -13.42 -1.38
N VAL A 349 31.82 -13.83 -0.16
CA VAL A 349 32.66 -14.67 0.68
C VAL A 349 32.39 -16.14 0.44
N GLU A 350 31.08 -16.48 0.33
CA GLU A 350 30.65 -17.87 0.25
C GLU A 350 29.34 -18.01 -0.51
N THR A 351 29.18 -19.11 -1.20
CA THR A 351 27.90 -19.55 -1.77
C THR A 351 27.63 -20.98 -1.35
N GLU A 352 26.43 -21.24 -0.85
CA GLU A 352 26.02 -22.55 -0.35
C GLU A 352 24.64 -22.92 -0.93
N LYS A 353 24.47 -24.18 -1.32
CA LYS A 353 23.15 -24.71 -1.70
C LYS A 353 22.41 -25.12 -0.44
N ILE A 354 21.23 -24.50 -0.17
CA ILE A 354 20.41 -24.76 1.01
C ILE A 354 19.32 -25.82 0.72
N ARG A 355 18.78 -25.87 -0.49
CA ARG A 355 17.79 -26.88 -0.96
C ARG A 355 18.04 -27.28 -2.38
#